data_b1c92911c50209f4183c33128873cd53
#
_entry.id   b1c92911c50209f4183c33128873cd53
#
_cell.length_a   1.000
_cell.length_b   1.000
_cell.length_c   1.000
_cell.angle_alpha   90.00
_cell.angle_beta   90.00
_cell.angle_gamma   90.00
#
_symmetry.space_group_name_H-M   'P 1'
#
loop_
_entity.id
_entity.type
_entity.pdbx_description
1 polymer ?
#
loop_
_entity_poly.entity_id
_entity_poly.type
_entity_poly.pdbx_seq_one_letter_code
_entity_poly.pdbx_strand_id
1 'polypeptide(L)'
;AFIGVILTAPSVSITVETLREMGKLKSRVGTAILGAAVIDDILGIIVLTILSALTDPSVRPLFVLTRIVAFFVFVAVVGLIMYKAFLKMEQKWHKHRRIAIYAVAFALLMSYVAERFFGIADITGAYFAGIVLCSLADVRDYVASKTNVLGYMLFSPLFFASIGIKTNLEGLTVQMFGFAVVLTIIAILTK
;
A
#
# COMPACT_ATOMS: atom_id res chain seq x y z
N ALA A 1 -3.97 8.54 -23.16
CA ALA A 1 -2.87 7.85 -22.48
C ALA A 1 -3.08 7.86 -20.95
N PHE A 2 -3.24 9.01 -20.28
CA PHE A 2 -3.41 9.09 -18.82
C PHE A 2 -4.58 8.27 -18.29
N ILE A 3 -5.76 8.36 -18.92
CA ILE A 3 -6.95 7.57 -18.52
C ILE A 3 -6.66 6.06 -18.60
N GLY A 4 -5.94 5.62 -19.63
CA GLY A 4 -5.54 4.22 -19.77
C GLY A 4 -4.64 3.75 -18.62
N VAL A 5 -3.66 4.54 -18.20
CA VAL A 5 -2.78 4.21 -17.05
C VAL A 5 -3.55 4.14 -15.74
N ILE A 6 -4.51 5.05 -15.52
CA ILE A 6 -5.39 5.00 -14.34
C ILE A 6 -6.21 3.71 -14.31
N LEU A 7 -6.69 3.24 -15.46
CA LEU A 7 -7.48 2.01 -15.58
C LEU A 7 -6.66 0.73 -15.43
N THR A 8 -5.34 0.77 -15.64
CA THR A 8 -4.49 -0.43 -15.50
C THR A 8 -4.22 -0.80 -14.05
N ALA A 9 -4.19 0.15 -13.14
CA ALA A 9 -3.88 -0.09 -11.73
C ALA A 9 -4.97 -0.94 -11.04
N PRO A 10 -4.66 -2.15 -10.52
CA PRO A 10 -5.62 -2.98 -9.80
C PRO A 10 -5.86 -2.40 -8.39
N SER A 11 -7.06 -2.65 -7.85
CA SER A 11 -7.34 -2.33 -6.44
C SER A 11 -6.78 -3.43 -5.53
N VAL A 12 -5.60 -3.19 -4.97
CA VAL A 12 -4.96 -4.09 -4.01
C VAL A 12 -5.85 -4.34 -2.79
N SER A 13 -6.50 -3.31 -2.28
CA SER A 13 -7.34 -3.38 -1.07
C SER A 13 -8.53 -4.33 -1.26
N ILE A 14 -9.23 -4.25 -2.39
CA ILE A 14 -10.36 -5.14 -2.70
C ILE A 14 -9.87 -6.58 -2.86
N THR A 15 -8.78 -6.78 -3.57
CA THR A 15 -8.20 -8.12 -3.78
C THR A 15 -7.76 -8.76 -2.45
N VAL A 16 -7.13 -8.00 -1.56
CA VAL A 16 -6.72 -8.46 -0.23
C VAL A 16 -7.92 -8.86 0.61
N GLU A 17 -8.99 -8.05 0.61
CA GLU A 17 -10.18 -8.33 1.39
C GLU A 17 -10.91 -9.57 0.87
N THR A 18 -11.09 -9.69 -0.43
CA THR A 18 -11.67 -10.87 -1.07
C THR A 18 -10.87 -12.14 -0.73
N LEU A 19 -9.54 -12.10 -0.85
CA LEU A 19 -8.67 -13.23 -0.50
C LEU A 19 -8.73 -13.58 0.99
N ARG A 20 -8.93 -12.58 1.85
CA ARG A 20 -9.11 -12.76 3.29
C ARG A 20 -10.44 -13.45 3.59
N GLU A 21 -11.55 -12.98 3.03
CA GLU A 21 -12.88 -13.59 3.19
C GLU A 21 -12.90 -15.05 2.69
N MET A 22 -12.23 -15.32 1.58
CA MET A 22 -12.06 -16.69 1.05
C MET A 22 -11.10 -17.55 1.89
N GLY A 23 -10.44 -17.03 2.93
CA GLY A 23 -9.43 -17.74 3.70
C GLY A 23 -8.15 -18.09 2.91
N LYS A 24 -7.95 -17.47 1.74
CA LYS A 24 -6.83 -17.76 0.80
C LYS A 24 -5.68 -16.77 0.87
N LEU A 25 -5.75 -15.75 1.72
CA LEU A 25 -4.74 -14.70 1.82
C LEU A 25 -3.33 -15.25 2.12
N LYS A 26 -3.23 -16.27 2.99
CA LYS A 26 -1.97 -16.92 3.36
C LYS A 26 -1.54 -18.05 2.39
N SER A 27 -2.28 -18.28 1.31
CA SER A 27 -1.95 -19.27 0.28
C SER A 27 -0.80 -18.77 -0.61
N ARG A 28 -0.17 -19.69 -1.35
CA ARG A 28 0.85 -19.34 -2.36
C ARG A 28 0.30 -18.35 -3.39
N VAL A 29 -0.96 -18.53 -3.80
CA VAL A 29 -1.64 -17.63 -4.75
C VAL A 29 -1.86 -16.25 -4.13
N GLY A 30 -2.37 -16.18 -2.89
CA GLY A 30 -2.57 -14.90 -2.20
C GLY A 30 -1.27 -14.12 -2.03
N THR A 31 -0.18 -14.79 -1.63
CA THR A 31 1.13 -14.15 -1.49
C THR A 31 1.69 -13.66 -2.84
N ALA A 32 1.50 -14.45 -3.92
CA ALA A 32 1.93 -14.06 -5.26
C ALA A 32 1.15 -12.83 -5.76
N ILE A 33 -0.17 -12.79 -5.56
CA ILE A 33 -1.02 -11.65 -5.92
C ILE A 33 -0.60 -10.38 -5.17
N LEU A 34 -0.34 -10.49 -3.86
CA LEU A 34 0.14 -9.35 -3.06
C LEU A 34 1.50 -8.83 -3.54
N GLY A 35 2.43 -9.74 -3.83
CA GLY A 35 3.74 -9.36 -4.38
C GLY A 35 3.63 -8.69 -5.74
N ALA A 36 2.78 -9.24 -6.63
CA ALA A 36 2.51 -8.66 -7.94
C ALA A 36 1.90 -7.25 -7.82
N ALA A 37 0.98 -7.05 -6.89
CA ALA A 37 0.35 -5.75 -6.68
C ALA A 37 1.35 -4.66 -6.23
N VAL A 38 2.30 -5.00 -5.36
CA VAL A 38 3.38 -4.07 -4.95
C VAL A 38 4.29 -3.73 -6.14
N ILE A 39 4.60 -4.71 -7.00
CA ILE A 39 5.40 -4.48 -8.20
C ILE A 39 4.63 -3.58 -9.19
N ASP A 40 3.33 -3.82 -9.35
CA ASP A 40 2.46 -3.03 -10.22
C ASP A 40 2.40 -1.57 -9.80
N ASP A 41 2.30 -1.27 -8.51
CA ASP A 41 2.36 0.10 -7.97
C ASP A 41 3.65 0.81 -8.38
N ILE A 42 4.80 0.13 -8.29
CA ILE A 42 6.10 0.68 -8.68
C ILE A 42 6.16 0.90 -10.19
N LEU A 43 5.72 -0.07 -10.98
CA LEU A 43 5.66 0.05 -12.44
C LEU A 43 4.70 1.17 -12.87
N GLY A 44 3.56 1.31 -12.21
CA GLY A 44 2.59 2.38 -12.44
C GLY A 44 3.21 3.77 -12.24
N ILE A 45 3.99 3.98 -11.17
CA ILE A 45 4.70 5.24 -10.92
C ILE A 45 5.74 5.50 -12.02
N ILE A 46 6.48 4.49 -12.47
CA ILE A 46 7.47 4.63 -13.54
C ILE A 46 6.79 5.03 -14.84
N VAL A 47 5.74 4.31 -15.25
CA VAL A 47 5.00 4.59 -16.49
C VAL A 47 4.36 5.97 -16.45
N LEU A 48 3.72 6.33 -15.33
CA LEU A 48 3.11 7.66 -15.15
C LEU A 48 4.17 8.76 -15.24
N THR A 49 5.35 8.55 -14.64
CA THR A 49 6.45 9.51 -14.69
C THR A 49 6.99 9.70 -16.11
N ILE A 50 7.12 8.63 -16.88
CA ILE A 50 7.55 8.70 -18.29
C ILE A 50 6.52 9.47 -19.12
N LEU A 51 5.23 9.17 -18.95
CA LEU A 51 4.17 9.89 -19.64
C LEU A 51 4.11 11.37 -19.25
N SER A 52 4.30 11.69 -17.98
CA SER A 52 4.38 13.07 -17.51
C SER A 52 5.58 13.81 -18.07
N ALA A 53 6.73 13.15 -18.17
CA ALA A 53 7.95 13.75 -18.76
C ALA A 53 7.81 14.03 -20.28
N LEU A 54 6.95 13.28 -20.98
CA LEU A 54 6.63 13.57 -22.39
C LEU A 54 5.77 14.82 -22.57
N THR A 55 4.99 15.20 -21.54
CA THR A 55 4.11 16.37 -21.57
C THR A 55 4.70 17.58 -20.85
N ASP A 56 5.54 17.35 -19.84
CA ASP A 56 6.19 18.39 -19.04
C ASP A 56 7.71 18.14 -18.93
N PRO A 57 8.54 18.94 -19.60
CA PRO A 57 10.01 18.80 -19.55
C PRO A 57 10.64 19.00 -18.16
N SER A 58 9.89 19.53 -17.18
CA SER A 58 10.36 19.70 -15.81
C SER A 58 10.46 18.37 -15.04
N VAL A 59 9.71 17.36 -15.48
CA VAL A 59 9.72 16.02 -14.89
C VAL A 59 10.97 15.23 -15.34
N ARG A 60 11.79 14.82 -14.38
CA ARG A 60 13.03 14.05 -14.63
C ARG A 60 12.82 12.58 -14.26
N PRO A 61 12.65 11.66 -15.23
CA PRO A 61 12.43 10.23 -14.94
C PRO A 61 13.57 9.58 -14.16
N LEU A 62 14.81 10.00 -14.43
CA LEU A 62 16.00 9.51 -13.73
C LEU A 62 15.95 9.80 -12.22
N PHE A 63 15.40 10.94 -11.83
CA PHE A 63 15.25 11.30 -10.41
C PHE A 63 14.25 10.38 -9.69
N VAL A 64 13.15 10.02 -10.36
CA VAL A 64 12.18 9.06 -9.80
C VAL A 64 12.78 7.67 -9.66
N LEU A 65 13.52 7.20 -10.68
CA LEU A 65 14.21 5.91 -10.62
C LEU A 65 15.24 5.88 -9.47
N THR A 66 15.99 6.95 -9.27
CA THR A 66 16.93 7.07 -8.13
C THR A 66 16.22 7.00 -6.80
N ARG A 67 15.03 7.63 -6.66
CA ARG A 67 14.22 7.54 -5.44
C ARG A 67 13.73 6.11 -5.17
N ILE A 68 13.31 5.39 -6.20
CA ILE A 68 12.86 3.99 -6.08
C ILE A 68 14.02 3.11 -5.57
N VAL A 69 15.21 3.23 -6.18
CA VAL A 69 16.40 2.47 -5.75
C VAL A 69 16.78 2.84 -4.31
N ALA A 70 16.78 4.13 -3.97
CA ALA A 70 17.08 4.61 -2.62
C ALA A 70 16.06 4.07 -1.60
N PHE A 71 14.78 3.95 -1.96
CA PHE A 71 13.76 3.34 -1.12
C PHE A 71 14.07 1.87 -0.81
N PHE A 72 14.45 1.07 -1.80
CA PHE A 72 14.78 -0.34 -1.55
C PHE A 72 16.01 -0.50 -0.65
N VAL A 73 17.03 0.34 -0.83
CA VAL A 73 18.20 0.37 0.06
C VAL A 73 17.77 0.76 1.48
N PHE A 74 16.94 1.79 1.61
CA PHE A 74 16.39 2.23 2.90
C PHE A 74 15.61 1.09 3.58
N VAL A 75 14.70 0.43 2.87
CA VAL A 75 13.92 -0.71 3.38
C VAL A 75 14.82 -1.84 3.85
N ALA A 76 15.87 -2.18 3.09
CA ALA A 76 16.81 -3.22 3.48
C ALA A 76 17.55 -2.87 4.78
N VAL A 77 18.07 -1.64 4.89
CA VAL A 77 18.83 -1.19 6.07
C VAL A 77 17.91 -1.07 7.29
N VAL A 78 16.82 -0.34 7.16
CA VAL A 78 15.88 -0.12 8.28
C VAL A 78 15.18 -1.43 8.67
N GLY A 79 14.82 -2.26 7.69
CA GLY A 79 14.23 -3.57 7.91
C GLY A 79 15.14 -4.48 8.74
N LEU A 80 16.43 -4.55 8.41
CA LEU A 80 17.40 -5.35 9.18
C LEU A 80 17.60 -4.81 10.60
N ILE A 81 17.65 -3.50 10.78
CA ILE A 81 17.77 -2.87 12.10
C ILE A 81 16.55 -3.18 12.95
N MET A 82 15.36 -2.98 12.37
CA MET A 82 14.09 -3.20 13.08
C MET A 82 13.84 -4.69 13.36
N TYR A 83 14.21 -5.58 12.45
CA TYR A 83 14.16 -7.02 12.71
C TYR A 83 14.97 -7.40 13.96
N LYS A 84 16.23 -6.94 14.06
CA LYS A 84 17.07 -7.17 15.26
C LYS A 84 16.49 -6.52 16.51
N ALA A 85 15.91 -5.33 16.39
CA ALA A 85 15.27 -4.64 17.51
C ALA A 85 14.05 -5.41 18.03
N PHE A 86 13.19 -5.89 17.13
CA PHE A 86 12.02 -6.69 17.49
C PHE A 86 12.39 -8.05 18.09
N LEU A 87 13.40 -8.74 17.54
CA LEU A 87 13.93 -9.98 18.15
C LEU A 87 14.38 -9.76 19.60
N LYS A 88 15.12 -8.67 19.85
CA LYS A 88 15.57 -8.33 21.21
C LYS A 88 14.40 -7.96 22.14
N MET A 89 13.37 -7.32 21.59
CA MET A 89 12.16 -7.00 22.35
C MET A 89 11.36 -8.25 22.69
N GLU A 90 11.24 -9.20 21.78
CA GLU A 90 10.57 -10.49 21.97
C GLU A 90 11.22 -11.28 23.11
N GLN A 91 12.55 -11.36 23.14
CA GLN A 91 13.30 -12.04 24.19
C GLN A 91 13.16 -11.36 25.57
N LYS A 92 13.04 -10.01 25.59
CA LYS A 92 13.01 -9.24 26.84
C LYS A 92 11.60 -9.08 27.40
N TRP A 93 10.59 -9.01 26.55
CA TRP A 93 9.21 -8.68 26.94
C TRP A 93 8.27 -9.85 26.67
N HIS A 94 7.94 -10.61 27.67
CA HIS A 94 6.94 -11.69 27.63
C HIS A 94 5.50 -11.20 27.34
N LYS A 95 5.27 -9.87 27.31
CA LYS A 95 3.96 -9.27 27.00
C LYS A 95 3.87 -8.84 25.53
N HIS A 96 3.31 -9.69 24.70
CA HIS A 96 3.06 -9.42 23.26
C HIS A 96 2.29 -8.12 22.96
N ARG A 97 1.53 -7.60 23.93
CA ARG A 97 0.72 -6.36 23.78
C ARG A 97 1.56 -5.15 23.36
N ARG A 98 2.72 -4.94 23.94
CA ARG A 98 3.59 -3.80 23.62
C ARG A 98 4.20 -3.95 22.24
N ILE A 99 4.56 -5.16 21.86
CA ILE A 99 5.13 -5.45 20.54
C ILE A 99 4.14 -5.11 19.43
N ALA A 100 2.85 -5.42 19.59
CA ALA A 100 1.84 -5.06 18.62
C ALA A 100 1.71 -3.55 18.40
N ILE A 101 1.81 -2.74 19.46
CA ILE A 101 1.78 -1.28 19.35
C ILE A 101 2.99 -0.76 18.54
N TYR A 102 4.20 -1.26 18.86
CA TYR A 102 5.41 -0.87 18.13
C TYR A 102 5.38 -1.37 16.67
N ALA A 103 4.81 -2.54 16.42
CA ALA A 103 4.64 -3.08 15.08
C ALA A 103 3.74 -2.19 14.21
N VAL A 104 2.59 -1.77 14.73
CA VAL A 104 1.69 -0.85 14.03
C VAL A 104 2.35 0.51 13.83
N ALA A 105 3.00 1.06 14.86
CA ALA A 105 3.72 2.32 14.74
C ALA A 105 4.84 2.25 13.68
N PHE A 106 5.57 1.14 13.62
CA PHE A 106 6.59 0.90 12.60
C PHE A 106 5.98 0.84 11.19
N ALA A 107 4.86 0.13 11.00
CA ALA A 107 4.19 0.06 9.72
C ALA A 107 3.70 1.44 9.24
N LEU A 108 3.09 2.23 10.13
CA LEU A 108 2.64 3.60 9.81
C LEU A 108 3.82 4.53 9.50
N LEU A 109 4.93 4.39 10.21
CA LEU A 109 6.13 5.19 9.97
C LEU A 109 6.77 4.84 8.62
N MET A 110 6.86 3.56 8.28
CA MET A 110 7.37 3.10 6.99
C MET A 110 6.47 3.57 5.83
N SER A 111 5.14 3.53 6.02
CA SER A 111 4.13 4.06 5.10
C SER A 111 4.36 5.55 4.84
N TYR A 112 4.44 6.34 5.90
CA TYR A 112 4.67 7.78 5.82
C TYR A 112 6.01 8.13 5.13
N VAL A 113 7.09 7.41 5.48
CA VAL A 113 8.41 7.65 4.88
C VAL A 113 8.41 7.29 3.39
N ALA A 114 7.78 6.17 2.99
CA ALA A 114 7.66 5.76 1.60
C ALA A 114 7.01 6.85 0.75
N GLU A 115 5.90 7.39 1.20
CA GLU A 115 5.14 8.41 0.48
C GLU A 115 5.87 9.77 0.51
N ARG A 116 6.26 10.25 1.69
CA ARG A 116 6.75 11.61 1.87
C ARG A 116 8.15 11.85 1.30
N PHE A 117 9.06 10.89 1.46
CA PHE A 117 10.46 11.07 1.07
C PHE A 117 10.79 10.43 -0.28
N PHE A 118 10.16 9.29 -0.57
CA PHE A 118 10.47 8.55 -1.79
C PHE A 118 9.41 8.71 -2.89
N GLY A 119 8.20 9.21 -2.55
CA GLY A 119 7.10 9.35 -3.50
C GLY A 119 6.54 8.01 -4.00
N ILE A 120 6.70 6.97 -3.18
CA ILE A 120 6.18 5.62 -3.43
C ILE A 120 4.90 5.46 -2.61
N ALA A 121 3.95 4.67 -3.10
CA ALA A 121 2.69 4.45 -2.42
C ALA A 121 2.89 4.01 -0.96
N ASP A 122 2.13 4.60 -0.06
CA ASP A 122 2.17 4.35 1.38
C ASP A 122 1.96 2.87 1.72
N ILE A 123 1.09 2.18 0.99
CA ILE A 123 0.83 0.74 1.11
C ILE A 123 2.09 -0.09 0.90
N THR A 124 2.99 0.33 -0.01
CA THR A 124 4.27 -0.34 -0.28
C THR A 124 5.18 -0.29 0.96
N GLY A 125 5.26 0.86 1.63
CA GLY A 125 6.01 1.00 2.88
C GLY A 125 5.47 0.10 4.00
N ALA A 126 4.14 0.07 4.18
CA ALA A 126 3.47 -0.80 5.14
C ALA A 126 3.68 -2.29 4.82
N TYR A 127 3.67 -2.68 3.55
CA TYR A 127 3.91 -4.04 3.10
C TYR A 127 5.31 -4.54 3.49
N PHE A 128 6.36 -3.75 3.24
CA PHE A 128 7.72 -4.11 3.65
C PHE A 128 7.89 -4.16 5.17
N ALA A 129 7.23 -3.28 5.92
CA ALA A 129 7.18 -3.39 7.38
C ALA A 129 6.53 -4.72 7.81
N GLY A 130 5.45 -5.13 7.14
CA GLY A 130 4.79 -6.41 7.35
C GLY A 130 5.71 -7.62 7.09
N ILE A 131 6.53 -7.57 6.03
CA ILE A 131 7.53 -8.63 5.74
C ILE A 131 8.53 -8.77 6.89
N VAL A 132 9.04 -7.65 7.42
CA VAL A 132 9.96 -7.66 8.57
C VAL A 132 9.31 -8.29 9.79
N LEU A 133 8.06 -7.92 10.08
CA LEU A 133 7.30 -8.44 11.22
C LEU A 133 6.88 -9.91 11.05
N CYS A 134 6.63 -10.35 9.82
CA CYS A 134 6.25 -11.72 9.51
C CYS A 134 7.37 -12.72 9.83
N SER A 135 8.62 -12.27 9.90
CA SER A 135 9.78 -13.08 10.27
C SER A 135 9.83 -13.42 11.79
N LEU A 136 8.99 -12.79 12.61
CA LEU A 136 8.86 -13.01 14.04
C LEU A 136 7.76 -14.05 14.31
N ALA A 137 8.13 -15.34 14.43
CA ALA A 137 7.18 -16.43 14.46
C ALA A 137 6.19 -16.37 15.64
N ASP A 138 6.68 -16.06 16.84
CA ASP A 138 5.89 -16.13 18.09
C ASP A 138 4.89 -14.97 18.24
N VAL A 139 5.16 -13.81 17.60
CA VAL A 139 4.37 -12.59 17.76
C VAL A 139 3.50 -12.29 16.54
N ARG A 140 3.83 -12.89 15.42
CA ARG A 140 3.20 -12.63 14.11
C ARG A 140 1.66 -12.71 14.14
N ASP A 141 1.13 -13.81 14.65
CA ASP A 141 -0.32 -14.04 14.63
C ASP A 141 -1.04 -13.12 15.62
N TYR A 142 -0.41 -12.79 16.73
CA TYR A 142 -0.95 -11.80 17.68
C TYR A 142 -0.99 -10.40 17.06
N VAL A 143 0.11 -9.95 16.44
CA VAL A 143 0.17 -8.65 15.74
C VAL A 143 -0.85 -8.59 14.63
N ALA A 144 -0.94 -9.62 13.78
CA ALA A 144 -1.89 -9.69 12.68
C ALA A 144 -3.34 -9.60 13.18
N SER A 145 -3.69 -10.30 14.26
CA SER A 145 -5.03 -10.24 14.87
C SER A 145 -5.37 -8.83 15.34
N LYS A 146 -4.45 -8.16 16.04
CA LYS A 146 -4.68 -6.80 16.56
C LYS A 146 -4.73 -5.76 15.46
N THR A 147 -3.88 -5.89 14.44
CA THR A 147 -3.90 -5.00 13.27
C THR A 147 -5.20 -5.14 12.48
N ASN A 148 -5.74 -6.35 12.35
CA ASN A 148 -7.04 -6.57 11.73
C ASN A 148 -8.16 -5.83 12.45
N VAL A 149 -8.24 -5.98 13.79
CA VAL A 149 -9.26 -5.28 14.59
C VAL A 149 -9.14 -3.77 14.42
N LEU A 150 -7.91 -3.23 14.46
CA LEU A 150 -7.66 -1.80 14.27
C LEU A 150 -8.09 -1.34 12.86
N GLY A 151 -7.80 -2.16 11.84
CA GLY A 151 -8.21 -1.92 10.46
C GLY A 151 -9.73 -1.76 10.33
N TYR A 152 -10.49 -2.72 10.83
CA TYR A 152 -11.94 -2.70 10.76
C TYR A 152 -12.60 -1.62 11.62
N MET A 153 -12.14 -1.45 12.85
CA MET A 153 -12.81 -0.57 13.81
C MET A 153 -12.45 0.90 13.64
N LEU A 154 -11.25 1.19 13.14
CA LEU A 154 -10.76 2.57 13.06
C LEU A 154 -10.46 3.00 11.61
N PHE A 155 -9.58 2.28 10.91
CA PHE A 155 -9.08 2.76 9.62
C PHE A 155 -10.13 2.69 8.51
N SER A 156 -10.92 1.62 8.41
CA SER A 156 -11.95 1.51 7.38
C SER A 156 -13.03 2.60 7.50
N PRO A 157 -13.64 2.85 8.67
CA PRO A 157 -14.58 3.95 8.81
C PRO A 157 -13.98 5.32 8.54
N LEU A 158 -12.74 5.59 9.01
CA LEU A 158 -12.06 6.85 8.74
C LEU A 158 -11.76 7.05 7.26
N PHE A 159 -11.38 5.99 6.55
CA PHE A 159 -11.14 6.04 5.11
C PHE A 159 -12.40 6.43 4.34
N PHE A 160 -13.52 5.76 4.59
CA PHE A 160 -14.79 6.09 3.93
C PHE A 160 -15.31 7.48 4.31
N ALA A 161 -15.20 7.88 5.57
CA ALA A 161 -15.55 9.23 6.00
C ALA A 161 -14.68 10.29 5.31
N SER A 162 -13.37 10.06 5.20
CA SER A 162 -12.44 10.97 4.50
C SER A 162 -12.78 11.12 3.03
N ILE A 163 -13.14 10.02 2.34
CA ILE A 163 -13.57 10.09 0.94
C ILE A 163 -14.87 10.91 0.84
N GLY A 164 -15.86 10.62 1.70
CA GLY A 164 -17.13 11.34 1.68
C GLY A 164 -16.98 12.86 1.88
N ILE A 165 -16.15 13.26 2.84
CA ILE A 165 -15.89 14.68 3.12
C ILE A 165 -15.13 15.36 1.97
N LYS A 166 -14.19 14.66 1.32
CA LYS A 166 -13.40 15.21 0.21
C LYS A 166 -14.14 15.23 -1.12
N THR A 167 -15.23 14.48 -1.24
CA THR A 167 -16.00 14.38 -2.48
C THR A 167 -16.87 15.63 -2.62
N ASN A 168 -16.53 16.50 -3.56
CA ASN A 168 -17.36 17.65 -3.91
C ASN A 168 -18.24 17.29 -5.12
N LEU A 169 -19.55 17.31 -4.90
CA LEU A 169 -20.56 17.03 -5.92
C LEU A 169 -21.03 18.29 -6.67
N GLU A 170 -20.63 19.50 -6.24
CA GLU A 170 -21.05 20.79 -6.81
C GLU A 170 -20.49 21.02 -8.20
N GLY A 171 -20.06 20.23 -8.96
CA GLY A 171 -19.57 20.41 -10.33
C GLY A 171 -19.98 19.29 -11.28
N LEU A 172 -20.78 18.34 -10.79
CA LEU A 172 -21.20 17.20 -11.59
C LEU A 172 -22.22 17.64 -12.67
N THR A 173 -21.74 17.75 -13.89
CA THR A 173 -22.61 17.89 -15.06
C THR A 173 -23.10 16.53 -15.54
N VAL A 174 -24.24 16.50 -16.22
CA VAL A 174 -24.79 15.26 -16.83
C VAL A 174 -23.78 14.62 -17.76
N GLN A 175 -22.96 15.42 -18.44
CA GLN A 175 -21.89 14.91 -19.33
C GLN A 175 -20.78 14.18 -18.54
N MET A 176 -20.36 14.72 -17.39
CA MET A 176 -19.37 14.10 -16.52
C MET A 176 -19.90 12.80 -15.92
N PHE A 177 -21.18 12.78 -15.54
CA PHE A 177 -21.82 11.55 -15.07
C PHE A 177 -21.87 10.47 -16.16
N GLY A 178 -22.27 10.83 -17.38
CA GLY A 178 -22.25 9.91 -18.52
C GLY A 178 -20.84 9.36 -18.81
N PHE A 179 -19.82 10.23 -18.78
CA PHE A 179 -18.43 9.81 -18.93
C PHE A 179 -17.98 8.85 -17.81
N ALA A 180 -18.32 9.12 -16.55
CA ALA A 180 -18.00 8.26 -15.42
C ALA A 180 -18.64 6.86 -15.55
N VAL A 181 -19.91 6.78 -16.00
CA VAL A 181 -20.61 5.51 -16.26
C VAL A 181 -19.90 4.73 -17.35
N VAL A 182 -19.59 5.34 -18.50
CA VAL A 182 -18.89 4.67 -19.60
C VAL A 182 -17.51 4.18 -19.14
N LEU A 183 -16.77 5.02 -18.41
CA LEU A 183 -15.46 4.65 -17.87
C LEU A 183 -15.56 3.44 -16.92
N THR A 184 -16.58 3.41 -16.07
CA THR A 184 -16.83 2.30 -15.14
C THR A 184 -17.15 1.01 -15.89
N ILE A 185 -17.98 1.07 -16.93
CA ILE A 185 -18.30 -0.09 -17.77
C ILE A 185 -17.04 -0.62 -18.45
N ILE A 186 -16.22 0.28 -19.02
CA ILE A 186 -14.94 -0.10 -19.65
C ILE A 186 -14.01 -0.74 -18.59
N ALA A 187 -13.91 -0.17 -17.40
CA ALA A 187 -13.10 -0.73 -16.32
C ALA A 187 -13.52 -2.15 -15.91
N ILE A 188 -14.83 -2.41 -15.85
CA ILE A 188 -15.36 -3.74 -15.52
C ILE A 188 -15.09 -4.75 -16.65
N LEU A 189 -15.23 -4.34 -17.92
CA LEU A 189 -15.05 -5.23 -19.06
C LEU A 189 -13.57 -5.54 -19.36
N THR A 190 -12.64 -4.68 -18.92
CA THR A 190 -11.19 -4.84 -19.17
C THR A 190 -10.44 -5.50 -18.03
N LYS A 191 -11.06 -5.69 -16.87
CA LYS A 191 -10.53 -6.39 -15.70
C LYS A 191 -11.25 -7.70 -15.45
#